data_d054f5f8c23800ab8c011843d13a5b39
#
_entry.id   d054f5f8c23800ab8c011843d13a5b39
#
_cell.length_a   1.000
_cell.length_b   1.000
_cell.length_c   1.000
_cell.angle_alpha   90.00
_cell.angle_beta   90.00
_cell.angle_gamma   90.00
#
_symmetry.space_group_name_H-M   'P 1'
#
loop_
_entity.id
_entity.type
_entity.pdbx_description
1 polymer ?
#
loop_
_entity_poly.entity_id
_entity_poly.type
_entity_poly.pdbx_seq_one_letter_code
_entity_poly.pdbx_strand_id
1 'polypeptide(L)'
;LSIDVAAYSLSLNSVRNALLNARDRGVTVRMVMESTNMDRSDVEILLEAGIPIVGDKQDGLMHDKFMVIDKSEVWLGSMNFTDSGAYDDDNHLMRIRSTKMAENYSKEFDEMFLDNRFGENTTPETPHPTLTIDSTRVDTFFSPDDGVASQIATVLSGAEESIYFLAFSFTSNDLGDIVREKAEDGLTVKGVMDEEQVSSNQGTEYDPFKQADLDVRIDGIEGQMHHKVFIIDGSIVVIGSYNFSQAAETRNDENTLIIYNEAIAQQFMLEFERVWKVAHD
;
A
#
# COMPACT_ATOMS: atom_id res chain seq x y z
N LEU A 1 2.48 -20.03 17.55
CA LEU A 1 2.98 -18.70 17.19
C LEU A 1 3.48 -18.73 15.74
N SER A 2 3.13 -17.73 14.96
CA SER A 2 3.51 -17.65 13.55
C SER A 2 3.77 -16.20 13.11
N ILE A 3 4.61 -16.05 12.10
CA ILE A 3 4.82 -14.80 11.35
C ILE A 3 4.82 -15.13 9.88
N ASP A 4 3.87 -14.59 9.13
CA ASP A 4 3.79 -14.65 7.68
C ASP A 4 4.11 -13.25 7.13
N VAL A 5 5.05 -13.16 6.20
CA VAL A 5 5.58 -11.89 5.66
C VAL A 5 5.43 -11.87 4.14
N ALA A 6 4.68 -10.92 3.61
CA ALA A 6 4.73 -10.56 2.20
C ALA A 6 5.58 -9.29 2.06
N ALA A 7 6.63 -9.34 1.26
CA ALA A 7 7.60 -8.26 1.13
C ALA A 7 8.06 -8.09 -0.32
N TYR A 8 7.80 -6.92 -0.90
CA TYR A 8 8.42 -6.56 -2.17
C TYR A 8 9.96 -6.55 -2.05
N SER A 9 10.49 -5.96 -0.98
CA SER A 9 11.94 -5.90 -0.73
C SER A 9 12.25 -5.95 0.77
N LEU A 10 13.35 -6.64 1.12
CA LEU A 10 13.82 -6.74 2.49
C LEU A 10 15.36 -6.57 2.53
N SER A 11 15.82 -5.53 3.23
CA SER A 11 17.23 -5.28 3.55
C SER A 11 17.40 -4.58 4.92
N LEU A 12 16.31 -4.38 5.65
CA LEU A 12 16.35 -3.76 6.97
C LEU A 12 16.83 -4.77 8.01
N ASN A 13 18.05 -4.58 8.51
CA ASN A 13 18.72 -5.45 9.48
C ASN A 13 17.89 -5.75 10.71
N SER A 14 17.15 -4.77 11.24
CA SER A 14 16.31 -4.95 12.43
C SER A 14 15.16 -5.93 12.18
N VAL A 15 14.52 -5.87 11.01
CA VAL A 15 13.45 -6.81 10.60
C VAL A 15 14.03 -8.20 10.37
N ARG A 16 15.09 -8.33 9.56
CA ARG A 16 15.78 -9.62 9.37
C ARG A 16 16.14 -10.29 10.69
N ASN A 17 16.80 -9.56 11.60
CA ASN A 17 17.21 -10.11 12.87
C ASN A 17 16.04 -10.49 13.78
N ALA A 18 14.92 -9.72 13.71
CA ALA A 18 13.69 -10.05 14.45
C ALA A 18 13.08 -11.38 13.96
N LEU A 19 13.07 -11.62 12.63
CA LEU A 19 12.59 -12.87 12.02
C LEU A 19 13.47 -14.07 12.43
N LEU A 20 14.80 -13.92 12.37
CA LEU A 20 15.74 -14.94 12.84
C LEU A 20 15.53 -15.28 14.32
N ASN A 21 15.45 -14.26 15.16
CA ASN A 21 15.19 -14.44 16.60
C ASN A 21 13.83 -15.10 16.87
N ALA A 22 12.80 -14.79 16.08
CA ALA A 22 11.50 -15.45 16.21
C ALA A 22 11.59 -16.94 15.88
N ARG A 23 12.22 -17.28 14.75
CA ARG A 23 12.48 -18.68 14.33
C ARG A 23 13.27 -19.43 15.41
N ASP A 24 14.33 -18.83 16.00
CA ASP A 24 15.15 -19.44 17.04
C ASP A 24 14.35 -19.71 18.34
N ARG A 25 13.31 -18.95 18.59
CA ARG A 25 12.36 -19.21 19.68
C ARG A 25 11.29 -20.26 19.32
N GLY A 26 11.32 -20.85 18.13
CA GLY A 26 10.36 -21.86 17.67
C GLY A 26 9.09 -21.28 17.08
N VAL A 27 9.06 -20.00 16.70
CA VAL A 27 7.95 -19.41 15.94
C VAL A 27 8.05 -19.88 14.48
N THR A 28 6.94 -20.29 13.90
CA THR A 28 6.88 -20.59 12.45
C THR A 28 6.95 -19.27 11.69
N VAL A 29 8.00 -19.09 10.89
CA VAL A 29 8.20 -17.91 10.02
C VAL A 29 8.15 -18.36 8.57
N ARG A 30 7.31 -17.69 7.74
CA ARG A 30 7.19 -17.94 6.30
C ARG A 30 7.24 -16.60 5.56
N MET A 31 7.74 -16.60 4.32
CA MET A 31 7.80 -15.39 3.51
C MET A 31 7.37 -15.63 2.07
N VAL A 32 6.74 -14.60 1.49
CA VAL A 32 6.55 -14.41 0.05
C VAL A 32 7.29 -13.14 -0.36
N MET A 33 7.98 -13.19 -1.49
CA MET A 33 8.77 -12.05 -1.96
C MET A 33 8.65 -11.87 -3.48
N GLU A 34 8.86 -10.63 -3.90
CA GLU A 34 9.15 -10.31 -5.30
C GLU A 34 10.43 -11.04 -5.76
N SER A 35 10.34 -11.79 -6.85
CA SER A 35 11.42 -12.67 -7.35
C SER A 35 12.71 -11.93 -7.68
N THR A 36 12.61 -10.71 -8.21
CA THR A 36 13.75 -9.88 -8.58
C THR A 36 14.57 -9.39 -7.37
N ASN A 37 14.04 -9.56 -6.17
CA ASN A 37 14.69 -9.21 -4.90
C ASN A 37 15.16 -10.42 -4.08
N MET A 38 15.04 -11.64 -4.62
CA MET A 38 15.39 -12.88 -3.91
C MET A 38 16.91 -13.09 -3.75
N ASP A 39 17.72 -12.45 -4.58
CA ASP A 39 19.20 -12.55 -4.57
C ASP A 39 19.88 -11.58 -3.59
N ARG A 40 19.10 -10.86 -2.78
CA ARG A 40 19.65 -9.96 -1.77
C ARG A 40 20.24 -10.75 -0.61
N SER A 41 21.39 -10.28 -0.08
CA SER A 41 22.12 -10.95 1.02
C SER A 41 21.29 -11.19 2.25
N ASP A 42 20.36 -10.28 2.60
CA ASP A 42 19.47 -10.43 3.75
C ASP A 42 18.48 -11.59 3.55
N VAL A 43 18.03 -11.80 2.32
CA VAL A 43 17.14 -12.91 1.94
C VAL A 43 17.91 -14.24 1.97
N GLU A 44 19.14 -14.26 1.45
CA GLU A 44 20.02 -15.45 1.51
C GLU A 44 20.25 -15.90 2.96
N ILE A 45 20.52 -14.96 3.87
CA ILE A 45 20.69 -15.24 5.32
C ILE A 45 19.42 -15.90 5.91
N LEU A 46 18.23 -15.44 5.53
CA LEU A 46 16.98 -16.03 6.01
C LEU A 46 16.75 -17.44 5.45
N LEU A 47 17.07 -17.65 4.16
CA LEU A 47 17.01 -18.96 3.49
C LEU A 47 18.00 -19.96 4.11
N GLU A 48 19.25 -19.55 4.35
CA GLU A 48 20.28 -20.37 5.01
C GLU A 48 19.87 -20.72 6.45
N ALA A 49 19.14 -19.83 7.10
CA ALA A 49 18.57 -20.07 8.41
C ALA A 49 17.38 -21.06 8.38
N GLY A 50 16.91 -21.50 7.22
CA GLY A 50 15.81 -22.44 7.03
C GLY A 50 14.43 -21.81 7.11
N ILE A 51 14.28 -20.49 6.94
CA ILE A 51 12.99 -19.84 6.76
C ILE A 51 12.54 -20.10 5.31
N PRO A 52 11.37 -20.73 5.09
CA PRO A 52 10.87 -20.94 3.74
C PRO A 52 10.43 -19.61 3.12
N ILE A 53 10.93 -19.32 1.92
CA ILE A 53 10.63 -18.12 1.15
C ILE A 53 10.20 -18.54 -0.26
N VAL A 54 9.05 -18.06 -0.71
CA VAL A 54 8.52 -18.27 -2.06
C VAL A 54 8.62 -16.95 -2.83
N GLY A 55 9.19 -16.98 -4.03
CA GLY A 55 9.19 -15.87 -4.97
C GLY A 55 8.06 -16.01 -5.98
N ASP A 56 7.48 -14.91 -6.42
CA ASP A 56 6.55 -14.88 -7.55
C ASP A 56 7.27 -15.31 -8.84
N LYS A 57 6.51 -15.68 -9.87
CA LYS A 57 7.05 -16.15 -11.17
C LYS A 57 6.29 -15.57 -12.34
N GLN A 58 5.80 -14.36 -12.16
CA GLN A 58 4.93 -13.69 -13.14
C GLN A 58 5.57 -12.41 -13.69
N ASP A 59 4.91 -11.82 -14.68
CA ASP A 59 5.32 -10.54 -15.28
C ASP A 59 4.89 -9.31 -14.44
N GLY A 60 3.92 -9.47 -13.50
CA GLY A 60 3.55 -8.47 -12.51
C GLY A 60 4.52 -8.46 -11.34
N LEU A 61 4.25 -7.63 -10.34
CA LEU A 61 5.06 -7.56 -9.12
C LEU A 61 4.29 -8.17 -7.95
N MET A 62 4.95 -8.97 -7.13
CA MET A 62 4.48 -9.21 -5.77
C MET A 62 4.83 -7.97 -4.95
N HIS A 63 3.93 -6.99 -4.96
CA HIS A 63 4.17 -5.65 -4.43
C HIS A 63 3.58 -5.41 -3.04
N ASP A 64 3.00 -6.41 -2.43
CA ASP A 64 2.53 -6.38 -1.06
C ASP A 64 3.64 -6.07 -0.04
N LYS A 65 3.26 -5.41 1.04
CA LYS A 65 4.13 -5.10 2.18
C LYS A 65 3.33 -5.28 3.46
N PHE A 66 3.16 -6.54 3.88
CA PHE A 66 2.45 -6.83 5.12
C PHE A 66 3.08 -7.94 5.94
N MET A 67 2.73 -7.99 7.22
CA MET A 67 3.04 -9.10 8.12
C MET A 67 1.78 -9.52 8.86
N VAL A 68 1.54 -10.82 8.96
CA VAL A 68 0.51 -11.41 9.83
C VAL A 68 1.20 -12.08 11.01
N ILE A 69 0.91 -11.62 12.24
CA ILE A 69 1.52 -12.12 13.45
C ILE A 69 0.48 -12.87 14.27
N ASP A 70 0.78 -14.14 14.59
CA ASP A 70 -0.03 -15.02 15.42
C ASP A 70 -1.51 -15.13 14.98
N LYS A 71 -1.79 -14.91 13.69
CA LYS A 71 -3.14 -14.88 13.11
C LYS A 71 -4.11 -13.96 13.85
N SER A 72 -3.60 -12.88 14.43
CA SER A 72 -4.35 -11.93 15.26
C SER A 72 -3.97 -10.48 15.08
N GLU A 73 -2.88 -10.22 14.41
CA GLU A 73 -2.33 -8.88 14.20
C GLU A 73 -1.78 -8.77 12.77
N VAL A 74 -2.08 -7.66 12.10
CA VAL A 74 -1.58 -7.34 10.75
C VAL A 74 -0.81 -6.03 10.81
N TRP A 75 0.36 -5.99 10.19
CA TRP A 75 1.11 -4.79 9.86
C TRP A 75 1.10 -4.63 8.36
N LEU A 76 0.72 -3.46 7.86
CA LEU A 76 0.58 -3.19 6.43
C LEU A 76 0.83 -1.72 6.12
N GLY A 77 1.12 -1.41 4.86
CA GLY A 77 1.30 -0.03 4.41
C GLY A 77 2.09 0.09 3.13
N SER A 78 2.69 1.25 2.92
CA SER A 78 3.54 1.51 1.76
C SER A 78 5.02 1.14 1.98
N MET A 79 5.45 0.98 3.24
CA MET A 79 6.86 0.85 3.62
C MET A 79 7.47 -0.46 3.13
N ASN A 80 8.48 -0.38 2.26
CA ASN A 80 9.38 -1.50 2.02
C ASN A 80 10.22 -1.76 3.27
N PHE A 81 10.54 -3.03 3.54
CA PHE A 81 11.34 -3.41 4.70
C PHE A 81 12.85 -3.23 4.41
N THR A 82 13.20 -2.01 4.01
CA THR A 82 14.56 -1.56 3.65
C THR A 82 15.01 -0.40 4.52
N ASP A 83 16.32 -0.12 4.55
CA ASP A 83 16.83 1.04 5.29
C ASP A 83 16.25 2.34 4.72
N SER A 84 16.20 2.51 3.39
CA SER A 84 15.58 3.68 2.77
C SER A 84 14.09 3.77 3.10
N GLY A 85 13.35 2.67 2.99
CA GLY A 85 11.92 2.65 3.32
C GLY A 85 11.61 3.02 4.76
N ALA A 86 12.53 2.75 5.69
CA ALA A 86 12.35 3.02 7.10
C ALA A 86 12.84 4.41 7.56
N TYR A 87 13.85 5.00 6.87
CA TYR A 87 14.57 6.17 7.39
C TYR A 87 14.67 7.34 6.40
N ASP A 88 14.54 7.09 5.11
CA ASP A 88 14.76 8.10 4.07
C ASP A 88 13.46 8.44 3.32
N ASP A 89 12.59 7.45 3.08
CA ASP A 89 11.36 7.62 2.32
C ASP A 89 10.19 8.02 3.22
N ASP A 90 9.27 8.83 2.69
CA ASP A 90 7.99 9.12 3.33
C ASP A 90 7.02 7.96 3.10
N ASN A 91 6.77 7.20 4.16
CA ASN A 91 5.92 6.01 4.16
C ASN A 91 4.88 6.02 5.29
N HIS A 92 3.89 5.15 5.15
CA HIS A 92 3.02 4.79 6.27
C HIS A 92 3.13 3.29 6.57
N LEU A 93 3.00 2.96 7.85
CA LEU A 93 2.90 1.60 8.35
C LEU A 93 1.83 1.57 9.44
N MET A 94 0.79 0.76 9.23
CA MET A 94 -0.31 0.63 10.17
C MET A 94 -0.27 -0.74 10.83
N ARG A 95 -0.60 -0.78 12.13
CA ARG A 95 -0.77 -1.99 12.92
C ARG A 95 -2.22 -2.16 13.30
N ILE A 96 -2.83 -3.29 12.95
CA ILE A 96 -4.22 -3.62 13.23
C ILE A 96 -4.30 -4.92 14.03
N ARG A 97 -4.96 -4.88 15.18
CA ARG A 97 -5.24 -6.08 15.99
C ARG A 97 -6.67 -6.55 15.72
N SER A 98 -6.80 -7.55 14.89
CA SER A 98 -8.08 -8.17 14.56
C SER A 98 -7.84 -9.55 13.96
N THR A 99 -8.45 -10.57 14.56
CA THR A 99 -8.36 -11.95 14.03
C THR A 99 -9.00 -12.07 12.65
N LYS A 100 -10.09 -11.33 12.39
CA LYS A 100 -10.74 -11.33 11.08
C LYS A 100 -9.91 -10.62 10.00
N MET A 101 -9.26 -9.50 10.36
CA MET A 101 -8.30 -8.87 9.45
C MET A 101 -7.12 -9.81 9.17
N ALA A 102 -6.59 -10.45 10.21
CA ALA A 102 -5.51 -11.42 10.07
C ALA A 102 -5.94 -12.64 9.23
N GLU A 103 -7.23 -13.03 9.25
CA GLU A 103 -7.77 -14.08 8.37
C GLU A 103 -7.76 -13.65 6.90
N ASN A 104 -8.17 -12.41 6.56
CA ASN A 104 -8.08 -11.88 5.21
C ASN A 104 -6.63 -11.96 4.68
N TYR A 105 -5.69 -11.36 5.42
CA TYR A 105 -4.28 -11.34 5.02
C TYR A 105 -3.60 -12.70 5.06
N SER A 106 -4.03 -13.62 5.94
CA SER A 106 -3.54 -15.01 5.91
C SER A 106 -4.03 -15.76 4.69
N LYS A 107 -5.23 -15.47 4.23
CA LYS A 107 -5.81 -16.11 3.04
C LYS A 107 -5.05 -15.67 1.79
N GLU A 108 -4.81 -14.38 1.64
CA GLU A 108 -3.98 -13.79 0.59
C GLU A 108 -2.55 -14.37 0.60
N PHE A 109 -1.93 -14.39 1.77
CA PHE A 109 -0.60 -14.99 1.93
C PHE A 109 -0.57 -16.48 1.55
N ASP A 110 -1.55 -17.27 1.99
CA ASP A 110 -1.61 -18.71 1.72
C ASP A 110 -1.87 -19.01 0.23
N GLU A 111 -2.62 -18.17 -0.49
CA GLU A 111 -2.79 -18.27 -1.94
C GLU A 111 -1.44 -18.12 -2.67
N MET A 112 -0.64 -17.15 -2.30
CA MET A 112 0.71 -16.97 -2.84
C MET A 112 1.67 -18.07 -2.39
N PHE A 113 1.71 -18.37 -1.09
CA PHE A 113 2.72 -19.24 -0.51
C PHE A 113 2.45 -20.74 -0.75
N LEU A 114 1.20 -21.20 -0.62
CA LEU A 114 0.82 -22.61 -0.74
C LEU A 114 0.42 -22.98 -2.16
N ASP A 115 -0.39 -22.12 -2.81
CA ASP A 115 -0.97 -22.40 -4.12
C ASP A 115 -0.12 -21.85 -5.27
N ASN A 116 0.89 -21.02 -4.97
CA ASN A 116 1.78 -20.37 -5.94
C ASN A 116 0.98 -19.57 -6.99
N ARG A 117 -0.07 -18.86 -6.53
CA ARG A 117 -0.90 -17.99 -7.34
C ARG A 117 -0.52 -16.54 -7.07
N PHE A 118 -0.29 -15.81 -8.14
CA PHE A 118 0.12 -14.40 -8.12
C PHE A 118 -0.55 -13.67 -9.27
N GLY A 119 -0.81 -12.38 -9.10
CA GLY A 119 -1.32 -11.49 -10.12
C GLY A 119 -2.58 -12.02 -10.79
N GLU A 120 -2.64 -12.06 -12.11
CA GLU A 120 -3.82 -12.50 -12.88
C GLU A 120 -4.29 -13.94 -12.58
N ASN A 121 -3.54 -14.72 -11.82
CA ASN A 121 -3.91 -16.10 -11.45
C ASN A 121 -4.53 -16.20 -10.06
N THR A 122 -4.74 -15.07 -9.35
CA THR A 122 -5.41 -15.02 -8.06
C THR A 122 -6.93 -15.13 -8.21
N THR A 123 -7.61 -15.37 -7.12
CA THR A 123 -9.08 -15.49 -7.08
C THR A 123 -9.66 -14.74 -5.90
N PRO A 124 -10.77 -13.98 -6.07
CA PRO A 124 -11.35 -13.19 -4.98
C PRO A 124 -11.78 -14.09 -3.82
N GLU A 125 -10.99 -14.10 -2.76
CA GLU A 125 -11.24 -14.90 -1.56
C GLU A 125 -11.00 -14.12 -0.27
N THR A 126 -11.51 -12.89 -0.17
CA THR A 126 -11.42 -12.06 1.04
C THR A 126 -12.55 -12.41 2.01
N PRO A 127 -12.30 -13.21 3.09
CA PRO A 127 -13.37 -13.75 3.94
C PRO A 127 -14.20 -12.66 4.64
N HIS A 128 -13.60 -11.53 4.97
CA HIS A 128 -14.21 -10.43 5.69
C HIS A 128 -13.91 -9.09 5.00
N PRO A 129 -14.48 -8.84 3.80
CA PRO A 129 -14.14 -7.64 3.01
C PRO A 129 -14.54 -6.35 3.73
N THR A 130 -15.54 -6.38 4.59
CA THR A 130 -15.94 -5.26 5.46
C THR A 130 -15.91 -5.69 6.92
N LEU A 131 -15.18 -4.94 7.73
CA LEU A 131 -15.05 -5.17 9.17
C LEU A 131 -15.47 -3.93 9.98
N THR A 132 -15.87 -4.15 11.22
CA THR A 132 -15.93 -3.08 12.24
C THR A 132 -14.93 -3.40 13.34
N ILE A 133 -13.93 -2.54 13.52
CA ILE A 133 -12.88 -2.66 14.53
C ILE A 133 -12.97 -1.42 15.42
N ASP A 134 -13.24 -1.59 16.71
CA ASP A 134 -13.39 -0.48 17.67
C ASP A 134 -14.28 0.67 17.14
N SER A 135 -15.45 0.31 16.60
CA SER A 135 -16.41 1.22 15.97
C SER A 135 -15.97 1.84 14.64
N THR A 136 -14.81 1.51 14.12
CA THR A 136 -14.31 1.95 12.83
C THR A 136 -14.67 0.92 11.76
N ARG A 137 -15.36 1.35 10.70
CA ARG A 137 -15.51 0.52 9.49
C ARG A 137 -14.20 0.51 8.72
N VAL A 138 -13.77 -0.68 8.31
CA VAL A 138 -12.61 -0.91 7.47
C VAL A 138 -12.98 -1.89 6.38
N ASP A 139 -12.83 -1.47 5.14
CA ASP A 139 -12.99 -2.32 3.97
C ASP A 139 -11.60 -2.75 3.47
N THR A 140 -11.44 -4.01 3.09
CA THR A 140 -10.18 -4.64 2.67
C THR A 140 -10.32 -5.17 1.26
N PHE A 141 -9.36 -4.85 0.41
CA PHE A 141 -9.32 -5.30 -0.97
C PHE A 141 -7.90 -5.70 -1.36
N PHE A 142 -7.79 -6.72 -2.20
CA PHE A 142 -6.54 -7.15 -2.81
C PHE A 142 -6.64 -7.02 -4.33
N SER A 143 -5.60 -6.57 -4.99
CA SER A 143 -5.51 -6.62 -6.45
C SER A 143 -4.61 -7.78 -6.88
N PRO A 144 -4.92 -8.27 -8.10
CA PRO A 144 -5.80 -7.68 -9.11
C PRO A 144 -7.26 -8.10 -9.06
N ASP A 145 -7.70 -8.95 -8.14
CA ASP A 145 -8.96 -9.69 -8.23
C ASP A 145 -10.16 -9.03 -7.53
N ASP A 146 -9.95 -8.13 -6.54
CA ASP A 146 -11.06 -7.45 -5.82
C ASP A 146 -11.53 -6.12 -6.47
N GLY A 147 -10.95 -5.71 -7.62
CA GLY A 147 -11.35 -4.50 -8.35
C GLY A 147 -11.11 -3.21 -7.56
N VAL A 148 -9.90 -3.05 -7.05
CA VAL A 148 -9.48 -1.96 -6.15
C VAL A 148 -9.76 -0.58 -6.72
N ALA A 149 -9.46 -0.34 -8.02
CA ALA A 149 -9.73 0.95 -8.66
C ALA A 149 -11.21 1.34 -8.59
N SER A 150 -12.12 0.38 -8.77
CA SER A 150 -13.57 0.61 -8.68
C SER A 150 -14.01 0.99 -7.26
N GLN A 151 -13.38 0.41 -6.25
CA GLN A 151 -13.68 0.73 -4.85
C GLN A 151 -13.16 2.13 -4.49
N ILE A 152 -11.95 2.48 -4.91
CA ILE A 152 -11.39 3.84 -4.76
C ILE A 152 -12.25 4.86 -5.52
N ALA A 153 -12.64 4.56 -6.77
CA ALA A 153 -13.52 5.41 -7.57
C ALA A 153 -14.85 5.68 -6.86
N THR A 154 -15.42 4.66 -6.20
CA THR A 154 -16.68 4.79 -5.45
C THR A 154 -16.56 5.82 -4.31
N VAL A 155 -15.49 5.75 -3.50
CA VAL A 155 -15.33 6.70 -2.38
C VAL A 155 -14.93 8.09 -2.85
N LEU A 156 -14.13 8.21 -3.93
CA LEU A 156 -13.81 9.50 -4.53
C LEU A 156 -15.06 10.17 -5.13
N SER A 157 -15.89 9.43 -5.86
CA SER A 157 -17.15 9.94 -6.43
C SER A 157 -18.14 10.35 -5.34
N GLY A 158 -18.07 9.72 -4.17
CA GLY A 158 -18.89 10.08 -3.00
C GLY A 158 -18.39 11.28 -2.20
N ALA A 159 -17.24 11.88 -2.55
CA ALA A 159 -16.71 13.04 -1.85
C ALA A 159 -17.66 14.25 -1.96
N GLU A 160 -17.85 14.97 -0.84
CA GLU A 160 -18.76 16.11 -0.74
C GLU A 160 -18.04 17.44 -0.40
N GLU A 161 -16.84 17.37 0.21
CA GLU A 161 -16.13 18.56 0.69
C GLU A 161 -14.70 18.65 0.16
N SER A 162 -13.92 17.56 0.22
CA SER A 162 -12.51 17.61 -0.08
C SER A 162 -11.88 16.27 -0.46
N ILE A 163 -10.85 16.34 -1.31
CA ILE A 163 -9.95 15.23 -1.63
C ILE A 163 -8.51 15.71 -1.47
N TYR A 164 -7.77 15.08 -0.58
CA TYR A 164 -6.31 15.25 -0.46
C TYR A 164 -5.63 13.94 -0.83
N PHE A 165 -4.49 14.00 -1.50
CA PHE A 165 -3.75 12.78 -1.83
C PHE A 165 -2.22 12.95 -1.72
N LEU A 166 -1.58 11.83 -1.37
CA LEU A 166 -0.13 11.65 -1.45
C LEU A 166 0.10 10.42 -2.35
N ALA A 167 0.69 10.63 -3.52
CA ALA A 167 0.79 9.58 -4.53
C ALA A 167 2.22 9.41 -5.02
N PHE A 168 2.84 8.26 -4.69
CA PHE A 168 4.12 7.87 -5.29
C PHE A 168 3.95 7.81 -6.81
N SER A 169 3.10 6.93 -7.33
CA SER A 169 2.78 6.86 -8.75
C SER A 169 1.29 7.05 -8.99
N PHE A 170 0.93 7.98 -9.86
CA PHE A 170 -0.45 8.24 -10.26
C PHE A 170 -0.55 8.34 -11.77
N THR A 171 -0.95 7.24 -12.40
CA THR A 171 -1.10 7.10 -13.86
C THR A 171 -2.46 6.53 -14.27
N SER A 172 -3.39 6.38 -13.31
CA SER A 172 -4.76 5.92 -13.57
C SER A 172 -5.61 7.08 -14.06
N ASN A 173 -5.91 7.12 -15.35
CA ASN A 173 -6.78 8.14 -15.93
C ASN A 173 -8.17 8.12 -15.29
N ASP A 174 -8.74 6.94 -15.05
CA ASP A 174 -10.09 6.79 -14.48
C ASP A 174 -10.19 7.46 -13.09
N LEU A 175 -9.21 7.27 -12.23
CA LEU A 175 -9.16 7.93 -10.92
C LEU A 175 -8.84 9.43 -11.07
N GLY A 176 -7.95 9.79 -12.00
CA GLY A 176 -7.59 11.18 -12.30
C GLY A 176 -8.78 11.98 -12.82
N ASP A 177 -9.60 11.39 -13.69
CA ASP A 177 -10.82 12.02 -14.22
C ASP A 177 -11.81 12.35 -13.08
N ILE A 178 -12.03 11.42 -12.14
CA ILE A 178 -12.91 11.66 -10.98
C ILE A 178 -12.36 12.79 -10.10
N VAL A 179 -11.06 12.82 -9.84
CA VAL A 179 -10.43 13.88 -9.04
C VAL A 179 -10.61 15.25 -9.70
N ARG A 180 -10.47 15.34 -11.04
CA ARG A 180 -10.72 16.57 -11.81
C ARG A 180 -12.19 16.97 -11.79
N GLU A 181 -13.12 16.03 -12.01
CA GLU A 181 -14.55 16.26 -11.94
C GLU A 181 -14.97 16.84 -10.58
N LYS A 182 -14.46 16.26 -9.49
CA LYS A 182 -14.73 16.76 -8.13
C LYS A 182 -14.19 18.19 -7.90
N ALA A 183 -13.04 18.51 -8.46
CA ALA A 183 -12.52 19.88 -8.42
C ALA A 183 -13.40 20.86 -9.23
N GLU A 184 -13.89 20.46 -10.41
CA GLU A 184 -14.84 21.23 -11.22
C GLU A 184 -16.18 21.44 -10.50
N ASP A 185 -16.62 20.46 -9.70
CA ASP A 185 -17.80 20.56 -8.83
C ASP A 185 -17.58 21.50 -7.63
N GLY A 186 -16.36 22.01 -7.44
CA GLY A 186 -16.02 23.02 -6.42
C GLY A 186 -15.50 22.45 -5.11
N LEU A 187 -15.14 21.17 -5.05
CA LEU A 187 -14.50 20.57 -3.87
C LEU A 187 -13.06 21.10 -3.72
N THR A 188 -12.57 21.11 -2.49
CA THR A 188 -11.15 21.36 -2.24
C THR A 188 -10.33 20.14 -2.64
N VAL A 189 -9.51 20.26 -3.70
CA VAL A 189 -8.60 19.18 -4.13
C VAL A 189 -7.16 19.64 -4.02
N LYS A 190 -6.33 18.88 -3.31
CA LYS A 190 -4.89 19.10 -3.20
C LYS A 190 -4.13 17.78 -3.23
N GLY A 191 -2.97 17.77 -3.88
CA GLY A 191 -2.16 16.57 -3.96
C GLY A 191 -0.66 16.84 -3.94
N VAL A 192 0.11 15.84 -3.49
CA VAL A 192 1.55 15.81 -3.70
C VAL A 192 1.90 14.52 -4.41
N MET A 193 2.74 14.62 -5.44
CA MET A 193 3.23 13.50 -6.22
C MET A 193 4.77 13.46 -6.14
N ASP A 194 5.31 12.24 -6.18
CA ASP A 194 6.75 12.00 -6.15
C ASP A 194 7.44 12.56 -7.41
N GLU A 195 8.55 13.30 -7.24
CA GLU A 195 9.27 13.98 -8.32
C GLU A 195 9.82 13.01 -9.35
N GLU A 196 10.43 11.91 -8.91
CA GLU A 196 11.01 10.92 -9.81
C GLU A 196 9.92 10.23 -10.64
N GLN A 197 8.80 9.89 -10.02
CA GLN A 197 7.68 9.26 -10.71
C GLN A 197 6.99 10.21 -11.70
N VAL A 198 6.83 11.48 -11.36
CA VAL A 198 6.29 12.48 -12.29
C VAL A 198 7.19 12.62 -13.51
N SER A 199 8.50 12.64 -13.33
CA SER A 199 9.47 12.84 -14.41
C SER A 199 9.70 11.59 -15.28
N SER A 200 9.57 10.37 -14.72
CA SER A 200 9.93 9.11 -15.38
C SER A 200 8.75 8.33 -15.93
N ASN A 201 7.55 8.45 -15.33
CA ASN A 201 6.37 7.70 -15.76
C ASN A 201 5.73 8.28 -17.02
N GLN A 202 5.37 7.40 -17.94
CA GLN A 202 4.49 7.77 -19.05
C GLN A 202 3.04 7.81 -18.57
N GLY A 203 2.30 8.88 -18.95
CA GLY A 203 0.88 9.01 -18.60
C GLY A 203 0.65 9.40 -17.13
N THR A 204 1.58 10.12 -16.52
CA THR A 204 1.37 10.70 -15.19
C THR A 204 0.19 11.68 -15.19
N GLU A 205 -0.62 11.64 -14.14
CA GLU A 205 -1.76 12.56 -13.97
C GLU A 205 -1.33 13.98 -13.52
N TYR A 206 -0.04 14.21 -13.24
CA TYR A 206 0.45 15.53 -12.84
C TYR A 206 0.10 16.63 -13.85
N ASP A 207 0.49 16.44 -15.11
CA ASP A 207 0.20 17.42 -16.17
C ASP A 207 -1.31 17.64 -16.40
N PRO A 208 -2.16 16.59 -16.48
CA PRO A 208 -3.61 16.77 -16.51
C PRO A 208 -4.18 17.54 -15.31
N PHE A 209 -3.68 17.31 -14.11
CA PHE A 209 -4.09 18.05 -12.91
C PHE A 209 -3.69 19.53 -12.99
N LYS A 210 -2.45 19.82 -13.41
CA LYS A 210 -1.99 21.23 -13.62
C LYS A 210 -2.76 21.94 -14.71
N GLN A 211 -3.14 21.27 -15.81
CA GLN A 211 -3.98 21.83 -16.88
C GLN A 211 -5.40 22.15 -16.41
N ALA A 212 -5.90 21.43 -15.42
CA ALA A 212 -7.19 21.67 -14.76
C ALA A 212 -7.10 22.65 -13.57
N ASP A 213 -5.98 23.38 -13.42
CA ASP A 213 -5.71 24.34 -12.33
C ASP A 213 -5.84 23.73 -10.91
N LEU A 214 -5.61 22.42 -10.73
CA LEU A 214 -5.60 21.81 -9.43
C LEU A 214 -4.31 22.19 -8.66
N ASP A 215 -4.45 22.37 -7.33
CA ASP A 215 -3.31 22.61 -6.42
C ASP A 215 -2.59 21.28 -6.13
N VAL A 216 -1.86 20.80 -7.14
CA VAL A 216 -1.04 19.59 -7.08
C VAL A 216 0.42 20.00 -7.20
N ARG A 217 1.26 19.46 -6.30
CA ARG A 217 2.67 19.78 -6.21
C ARG A 217 3.55 18.55 -6.35
N ILE A 218 4.81 18.80 -6.65
CA ILE A 218 5.90 17.83 -6.58
C ILE A 218 6.47 17.83 -5.17
N ASP A 219 6.80 16.67 -4.62
CA ASP A 219 7.44 16.60 -3.31
C ASP A 219 8.82 17.30 -3.29
N GLY A 220 9.33 17.57 -2.09
CA GLY A 220 10.60 18.28 -1.91
C GLY A 220 11.53 17.57 -0.93
N ILE A 221 11.47 16.23 -0.85
CA ILE A 221 12.33 15.43 0.04
C ILE A 221 13.49 14.80 -0.73
N GLU A 222 14.55 14.39 -0.03
CA GLU A 222 15.71 13.71 -0.65
C GLU A 222 15.41 12.22 -0.92
N GLY A 223 14.50 11.59 -0.15
CA GLY A 223 14.00 10.24 -0.35
C GLY A 223 12.81 10.20 -1.30
N GLN A 224 12.08 9.10 -1.32
CA GLN A 224 10.85 8.97 -2.10
C GLN A 224 9.63 9.37 -1.26
N MET A 225 8.75 10.19 -1.80
CA MET A 225 7.41 10.37 -1.27
C MET A 225 6.57 9.14 -1.62
N HIS A 226 6.79 8.06 -0.87
CA HIS A 226 6.33 6.71 -1.20
C HIS A 226 4.93 6.37 -0.69
N HIS A 227 4.16 7.36 -0.27
CA HIS A 227 2.75 7.19 0.10
C HIS A 227 1.87 6.82 -1.11
N LYS A 228 0.78 6.10 -0.83
CA LYS A 228 -0.36 5.82 -1.70
C LYS A 228 -1.61 6.05 -0.87
N VAL A 229 -2.01 7.32 -0.76
CA VAL A 229 -3.03 7.76 0.21
C VAL A 229 -4.01 8.69 -0.48
N PHE A 230 -5.32 8.45 -0.26
CA PHE A 230 -6.36 9.47 -0.38
C PHE A 230 -6.95 9.77 0.99
N ILE A 231 -7.26 11.03 1.26
CA ILE A 231 -7.99 11.49 2.44
C ILE A 231 -9.22 12.24 1.92
N ILE A 232 -10.41 11.76 2.23
CA ILE A 232 -11.66 12.21 1.66
C ILE A 232 -12.53 12.76 2.79
N ASP A 233 -13.01 14.01 2.63
CA ASP A 233 -13.90 14.70 3.57
C ASP A 233 -13.43 14.67 5.03
N GLY A 234 -12.10 14.58 5.25
CA GLY A 234 -11.50 14.48 6.58
C GLY A 234 -11.96 13.29 7.42
N SER A 235 -12.61 12.30 6.81
CA SER A 235 -13.24 11.17 7.52
C SER A 235 -12.97 9.80 6.92
N ILE A 236 -12.55 9.73 5.66
CA ILE A 236 -12.24 8.48 4.95
C ILE A 236 -10.78 8.51 4.51
N VAL A 237 -10.07 7.40 4.69
CA VAL A 237 -8.68 7.25 4.25
C VAL A 237 -8.54 5.98 3.42
N VAL A 238 -7.95 6.10 2.25
CA VAL A 238 -7.47 4.97 1.43
C VAL A 238 -5.98 4.82 1.65
N ILE A 239 -5.51 3.63 2.00
CA ILE A 239 -4.09 3.33 2.24
C ILE A 239 -3.74 1.92 1.78
N GLY A 240 -2.47 1.65 1.58
CA GLY A 240 -1.95 0.31 1.27
C GLY A 240 -0.67 0.35 0.46
N SER A 241 -0.43 -0.71 -0.28
CA SER A 241 0.69 -0.81 -1.21
C SER A 241 0.34 -0.35 -2.63
N TYR A 242 -0.96 -0.25 -2.94
CA TYR A 242 -1.52 -0.01 -4.26
C TYR A 242 -1.16 1.36 -4.83
N ASN A 243 -0.30 1.40 -5.86
CA ASN A 243 -0.09 2.59 -6.66
C ASN A 243 -1.33 2.89 -7.51
N PHE A 244 -1.67 4.16 -7.71
CA PHE A 244 -2.83 4.54 -8.53
C PHE A 244 -2.51 4.37 -10.02
N SER A 245 -2.37 3.12 -10.45
CA SER A 245 -1.90 2.75 -11.80
C SER A 245 -2.62 1.51 -12.33
N GLN A 246 -2.62 1.36 -13.65
CA GLN A 246 -3.20 0.17 -14.28
C GLN A 246 -2.43 -1.10 -13.93
N ALA A 247 -1.11 -1.03 -13.75
CA ALA A 247 -0.32 -2.21 -13.38
C ALA A 247 -0.69 -2.74 -11.99
N ALA A 248 -0.94 -1.84 -11.03
CA ALA A 248 -1.44 -2.19 -9.70
C ALA A 248 -2.83 -2.84 -9.77
N GLU A 249 -3.71 -2.38 -10.67
CA GLU A 249 -5.06 -2.92 -10.83
C GLU A 249 -5.11 -4.29 -11.49
N THR A 250 -4.20 -4.56 -12.45
CA THR A 250 -4.40 -5.71 -13.35
C THR A 250 -3.34 -6.79 -13.26
N ARG A 251 -2.20 -6.53 -12.62
CA ARG A 251 -1.06 -7.46 -12.67
C ARG A 251 -0.33 -7.68 -11.36
N ASN A 252 -0.27 -6.65 -10.49
CA ASN A 252 0.49 -6.74 -9.25
C ASN A 252 -0.37 -7.30 -8.13
N ASP A 253 0.27 -8.02 -7.21
CA ASP A 253 -0.32 -8.35 -5.92
C ASP A 253 -0.17 -7.14 -4.98
N GLU A 254 -1.28 -6.51 -4.62
CA GLU A 254 -1.35 -5.32 -3.79
C GLU A 254 -2.46 -5.43 -2.75
N ASN A 255 -2.33 -4.70 -1.65
CA ASN A 255 -3.41 -4.55 -0.68
C ASN A 255 -3.87 -3.11 -0.54
N THR A 256 -5.15 -2.94 -0.25
CA THR A 256 -5.79 -1.64 -0.03
C THR A 256 -6.79 -1.72 1.11
N LEU A 257 -6.72 -0.75 2.02
CA LEU A 257 -7.75 -0.50 3.02
C LEU A 257 -8.47 0.82 2.76
N ILE A 258 -9.79 0.81 2.93
CA ILE A 258 -10.61 2.01 3.04
C ILE A 258 -11.11 2.10 4.47
N ILE A 259 -10.69 3.13 5.19
CA ILE A 259 -10.93 3.31 6.63
C ILE A 259 -11.84 4.50 6.85
N TYR A 260 -12.97 4.30 7.51
CA TYR A 260 -13.96 5.33 7.81
C TYR A 260 -13.80 5.79 9.27
N ASN A 261 -12.89 6.75 9.50
CA ASN A 261 -12.58 7.26 10.83
C ASN A 261 -11.92 8.64 10.79
N GLU A 262 -12.59 9.65 11.35
CA GLU A 262 -12.09 11.03 11.40
C GLU A 262 -10.75 11.17 12.13
N ALA A 263 -10.54 10.45 13.24
CA ALA A 263 -9.30 10.56 14.00
C ALA A 263 -8.11 9.98 13.24
N ILE A 264 -8.31 8.91 12.44
CA ILE A 264 -7.29 8.36 11.56
C ILE A 264 -7.06 9.31 10.39
N ALA A 265 -8.12 9.81 9.76
CA ALA A 265 -8.01 10.78 8.68
C ALA A 265 -7.23 12.04 9.12
N GLN A 266 -7.46 12.50 10.34
CA GLN A 266 -6.71 13.63 10.89
C GLN A 266 -5.21 13.34 11.05
N GLN A 267 -4.79 12.11 11.38
CA GLN A 267 -3.36 11.76 11.42
C GLN A 267 -2.74 11.81 10.03
N PHE A 268 -3.43 11.31 9.01
CA PHE A 268 -2.98 11.40 7.63
C PHE A 268 -3.01 12.85 7.10
N MET A 269 -3.93 13.69 7.56
CA MET A 269 -3.92 15.12 7.24
C MET A 269 -2.69 15.84 7.84
N LEU A 270 -2.26 15.49 9.05
CA LEU A 270 -1.02 16.03 9.63
C LEU A 270 0.21 15.63 8.78
N GLU A 271 0.23 14.41 8.29
CA GLU A 271 1.27 13.95 7.38
C GLU A 271 1.20 14.66 6.03
N PHE A 272 0.00 14.81 5.46
CA PHE A 272 -0.21 15.59 4.25
C PHE A 272 0.34 17.03 4.41
N GLU A 273 0.00 17.70 5.49
CA GLU A 273 0.48 19.07 5.77
C GLU A 273 2.00 19.14 5.92
N ARG A 274 2.62 18.11 6.51
CA ARG A 274 4.08 18.00 6.63
C ARG A 274 4.74 17.92 5.26
N VAL A 275 4.27 17.02 4.40
CA VAL A 275 4.78 16.82 3.03
C VAL A 275 4.49 18.07 2.19
N TRP A 276 3.26 18.59 2.26
CA TRP A 276 2.82 19.78 1.54
C TRP A 276 3.69 21.02 1.80
N LYS A 277 4.19 21.17 3.01
CA LYS A 277 4.99 22.32 3.43
C LYS A 277 6.33 22.42 2.70
N VAL A 278 6.89 21.30 2.29
CA VAL A 278 8.17 21.23 1.56
C VAL A 278 8.00 21.01 0.07
N ALA A 279 6.79 20.63 -0.36
CA ALA A 279 6.44 20.43 -1.76
C ALA A 279 6.46 21.76 -2.54
N HIS A 280 6.73 21.66 -3.85
CA HIS A 280 6.85 22.79 -4.75
C HIS A 280 6.13 22.54 -6.09
N ASP A 281 5.96 23.61 -6.91
CA ASP A 281 5.35 23.52 -8.26
C ASP A 281 6.30 22.93 -9.29
#